data_c72a1e036ca6062a87c8b13455f6df78
#
_entry.id   c72a1e036ca6062a87c8b13455f6df78
#
_cell.length_a   1.000
_cell.length_b   1.000
_cell.length_c   1.000
_cell.angle_alpha   90.00
_cell.angle_beta   90.00
_cell.angle_gamma   90.00
#
_symmetry.space_group_name_H-M   'P 1'
#
loop_
_entity.id
_entity.type
_entity.pdbx_description
1 polymer ?
#
loop_
_entity_poly.entity_id
_entity_poly.type
_entity_poly.pdbx_seq_one_letter_code
_entity_poly.pdbx_strand_id
1 'polypeptide(L)'
;MFRKLLDSGEAGDNVGILLRGIERTDIERGQVLCKPGSITPHTKFEAQAYVLKKDEGGRHTPFFTKYRPQFYFRTTDVTGEVELPAGTEMVMPGDDAKFTVKLITPIAMAEQLNFAIREGGRTVGAGVVTKIIE
;
A
#
# COMPACT_ATOMS: atom_id res chain seq x y z
N MET A 1 26.69 -2.01 -4.23
CA MET A 1 26.82 -1.03 -3.14
C MET A 1 28.28 -0.63 -3.00
N PHE A 2 28.60 0.65 -2.95
CA PHE A 2 29.98 1.18 -2.87
C PHE A 2 30.91 0.66 -3.95
N ARG A 3 30.41 0.56 -5.19
CA ARG A 3 31.15 0.06 -6.37
C ARG A 3 31.65 -1.37 -6.25
N LYS A 4 31.05 -2.15 -5.36
CA LYS A 4 31.37 -3.55 -5.18
C LYS A 4 30.45 -4.40 -6.04
N LEU A 5 31.01 -5.32 -6.81
CA LEU A 5 30.23 -6.28 -7.58
C LEU A 5 29.83 -7.45 -6.69
N LEU A 6 28.57 -7.85 -6.78
CA LEU A 6 28.02 -8.97 -6.02
C LEU A 6 27.53 -10.06 -6.96
N ASP A 7 27.73 -11.31 -6.58
CA ASP A 7 27.21 -12.46 -7.34
C ASP A 7 25.70 -12.61 -7.18
N SER A 8 25.18 -12.23 -6.03
CA SER A 8 23.75 -12.29 -5.72
C SER A 8 23.37 -11.24 -4.71
N GLY A 9 22.09 -10.88 -4.69
CA GLY A 9 21.51 -10.02 -3.67
C GLY A 9 20.64 -10.83 -2.73
N GLU A 10 20.70 -10.51 -1.45
CA GLU A 10 19.91 -11.15 -0.41
C GLU A 10 18.87 -10.19 0.17
N ALA A 11 17.89 -10.73 0.88
CA ALA A 11 16.88 -9.92 1.53
C ALA A 11 17.52 -8.92 2.48
N GLY A 12 17.10 -7.65 2.37
CA GLY A 12 17.63 -6.55 3.15
C GLY A 12 18.78 -5.79 2.50
N ASP A 13 19.34 -6.30 1.40
CA ASP A 13 20.41 -5.63 0.69
C ASP A 13 19.90 -4.46 -0.15
N ASN A 14 20.69 -3.38 -0.18
CA ASN A 14 20.52 -2.30 -1.13
C ASN A 14 21.53 -2.50 -2.27
N VAL A 15 21.02 -2.74 -3.47
CA VAL A 15 21.87 -3.10 -4.60
C VAL A 15 21.52 -2.26 -5.83
N GLY A 16 22.51 -2.07 -6.69
CA GLY A 16 22.31 -1.52 -8.02
C GLY A 16 22.18 -2.66 -9.03
N ILE A 17 21.14 -2.64 -9.82
CA ILE A 17 20.86 -3.68 -10.81
C ILE A 17 20.84 -3.10 -12.21
N LEU A 18 21.53 -3.74 -13.14
CA LEU A 18 21.50 -3.37 -14.55
C LEU A 18 20.44 -4.20 -15.26
N LEU A 19 19.50 -3.53 -15.89
CA LEU A 19 18.41 -4.18 -16.61
C LEU A 19 18.66 -4.06 -18.12
N ARG A 20 18.34 -5.12 -18.85
CA ARG A 20 18.46 -5.16 -20.32
C ARG A 20 17.09 -5.15 -20.97
N GLY A 21 16.98 -4.50 -22.14
CA GLY A 21 15.75 -4.47 -22.90
C GLY A 21 14.70 -3.51 -22.35
N ILE A 22 15.08 -2.68 -21.38
CA ILE A 22 14.18 -1.74 -20.72
C ILE A 22 14.78 -0.35 -20.77
N GLU A 23 13.98 0.63 -21.16
CA GLU A 23 14.41 2.02 -21.18
C GLU A 23 14.14 2.67 -19.82
N ARG A 24 14.83 3.76 -19.56
CA ARG A 24 14.69 4.51 -18.30
C ARG A 24 13.24 4.95 -18.04
N THR A 25 12.50 5.25 -19.10
CA THR A 25 11.10 5.68 -19.00
C THR A 25 10.13 4.56 -18.65
N ASP A 26 10.56 3.29 -18.79
CA ASP A 26 9.71 2.14 -18.48
C ASP A 26 9.66 1.80 -17.00
N ILE A 27 10.51 2.43 -16.20
CA ILE A 27 10.66 2.11 -14.78
C ILE A 27 10.45 3.35 -13.96
N GLU A 28 9.68 3.20 -12.86
CA GLU A 28 9.40 4.26 -11.91
C GLU A 28 9.83 3.83 -10.51
N ARG A 29 10.13 4.83 -9.69
CA ARG A 29 10.43 4.60 -8.27
C ARG A 29 9.23 3.94 -7.57
N GLY A 30 9.51 2.97 -6.73
CA GLY A 30 8.48 2.26 -5.97
C GLY A 30 7.99 0.98 -6.62
N GLN A 31 8.39 0.71 -7.84
CA GLN A 31 8.04 -0.54 -8.52
C GLN A 31 8.79 -1.72 -7.90
N VAL A 32 8.23 -2.92 -8.05
CA VAL A 32 8.79 -4.16 -7.51
C VAL A 32 9.32 -5.02 -8.63
N LEU A 33 10.57 -5.46 -8.49
CA LEU A 33 11.14 -6.47 -9.37
C LEU A 33 10.78 -7.86 -8.85
N CYS A 34 10.27 -8.70 -9.72
CA CYS A 34 9.86 -10.04 -9.32
C CYS A 34 9.98 -11.01 -10.48
N LYS A 35 9.87 -12.29 -10.15
CA LYS A 35 9.79 -13.33 -11.16
C LYS A 35 8.48 -13.15 -11.95
N PRO A 36 8.49 -13.33 -13.29
CA PRO A 36 7.26 -13.16 -14.07
C PRO A 36 6.09 -13.98 -13.48
N GLY A 37 4.94 -13.33 -13.30
CA GLY A 37 3.76 -13.97 -12.78
C GLY A 37 3.71 -14.16 -11.27
N SER A 38 4.76 -13.82 -10.53
CA SER A 38 4.78 -14.01 -9.07
C SER A 38 4.02 -12.92 -8.32
N ILE A 39 4.00 -11.71 -8.85
CA ILE A 39 3.24 -10.59 -8.30
C ILE A 39 2.59 -9.84 -9.46
N THR A 40 1.31 -9.52 -9.32
CA THR A 40 0.57 -8.76 -10.31
C THR A 40 0.06 -7.45 -9.72
N PRO A 41 -0.05 -6.37 -10.51
CA PRO A 41 -0.62 -5.12 -10.02
C PRO A 41 -2.13 -5.22 -9.92
N HIS A 42 -2.68 -4.56 -8.91
CA HIS A 42 -4.12 -4.55 -8.63
C HIS A 42 -4.58 -3.16 -8.25
N THR A 43 -5.85 -2.86 -8.52
CA THR A 43 -6.45 -1.56 -8.20
C THR A 43 -7.54 -1.63 -7.14
N LYS A 44 -8.13 -2.80 -6.92
CA LYS A 44 -9.24 -2.94 -5.99
C LYS A 44 -9.06 -4.14 -5.08
N PHE A 45 -9.24 -3.94 -3.79
CA PHE A 45 -9.06 -5.00 -2.79
C PHE A 45 -9.92 -4.74 -1.56
N GLU A 46 -10.19 -5.81 -0.82
CA GLU A 46 -10.79 -5.72 0.51
C GLU A 46 -9.65 -5.73 1.54
N ALA A 47 -9.83 -4.93 2.56
CA ALA A 47 -8.82 -4.78 3.61
C ALA A 47 -9.47 -4.73 4.99
N GLN A 48 -8.69 -5.13 5.98
CA GLN A 48 -9.02 -4.91 7.38
C GLN A 48 -7.96 -3.99 7.95
N ALA A 49 -8.37 -2.89 8.56
CA ALA A 49 -7.46 -1.89 9.06
C ALA A 49 -7.86 -1.39 10.45
N TYR A 50 -6.85 -1.02 11.20
CA TYR A 50 -7.00 -0.33 12.48
C TYR A 50 -6.73 1.16 12.26
N VAL A 51 -7.66 2.00 12.72
CA VAL A 51 -7.53 3.45 12.62
C VAL A 51 -6.94 3.97 13.93
N LEU A 52 -5.79 4.64 13.85
CA LEU A 52 -5.10 5.16 15.02
C LEU A 52 -5.92 6.24 15.73
N LYS A 53 -5.89 6.21 17.07
CA LYS A 53 -6.52 7.24 17.90
C LYS A 53 -5.67 8.51 17.85
N LYS A 54 -6.28 9.62 18.29
CA LYS A 54 -5.59 10.91 18.44
C LYS A 54 -4.33 10.77 19.31
N ASP A 55 -4.42 10.02 20.40
CA ASP A 55 -3.31 9.77 21.32
C ASP A 55 -2.16 9.01 20.67
N GLU A 56 -2.44 8.26 19.62
CA GLU A 56 -1.47 7.48 18.86
C GLU A 56 -0.90 8.25 17.66
N GLY A 57 -1.26 9.52 17.53
CA GLY A 57 -0.83 10.35 16.41
C GLY A 57 -1.74 10.28 15.19
N GLY A 58 -2.89 9.60 15.32
CA GLY A 58 -3.86 9.43 14.25
C GLY A 58 -4.88 10.55 14.15
N ARG A 59 -6.02 10.21 13.57
CA ARG A 59 -7.14 11.15 13.41
C ARG A 59 -7.87 11.34 14.73
N HIS A 60 -8.46 12.50 14.91
CA HIS A 60 -9.38 12.78 16.02
C HIS A 60 -10.84 12.83 15.55
N THR A 61 -11.09 12.66 14.24
CA THR A 61 -12.43 12.61 13.66
C THR A 61 -12.61 11.32 12.88
N PRO A 62 -13.86 10.79 12.79
CA PRO A 62 -14.11 9.60 11.98
C PRO A 62 -13.96 9.90 10.50
N PHE A 63 -13.80 8.86 9.68
CA PHE A 63 -13.88 9.02 8.25
C PHE A 63 -15.08 8.25 7.69
N PHE A 64 -15.54 8.72 6.54
CA PHE A 64 -16.75 8.23 5.88
C PHE A 64 -16.38 7.52 4.59
N THR A 65 -17.37 6.88 3.96
CA THR A 65 -17.20 6.36 2.61
C THR A 65 -16.72 7.47 1.66
N LYS A 66 -15.95 7.10 0.64
CA LYS A 66 -15.28 8.02 -0.29
C LYS A 66 -14.12 8.82 0.32
N TYR A 67 -13.66 8.46 1.51
CA TYR A 67 -12.44 9.01 2.06
C TYR A 67 -11.25 8.63 1.17
N ARG A 68 -10.39 9.58 0.87
CA ARG A 68 -9.26 9.40 -0.05
C ARG A 68 -7.92 9.68 0.60
N PRO A 69 -7.46 8.77 1.47
CA PRO A 69 -6.11 8.90 2.03
C PRO A 69 -5.08 8.33 1.07
N GLN A 70 -3.81 8.44 1.46
CA GLN A 70 -2.74 7.73 0.77
C GLN A 70 -2.52 6.38 1.42
N PHE A 71 -2.39 5.34 0.60
CA PHE A 71 -2.07 3.99 1.03
C PHE A 71 -0.61 3.72 0.69
N TYR A 72 0.15 3.35 1.70
CA TYR A 72 1.57 3.08 1.55
C TYR A 72 1.83 1.59 1.53
N PHE A 73 2.25 1.07 0.39
CA PHE A 73 2.56 -0.34 0.18
C PHE A 73 4.06 -0.49 -0.03
N ARG A 74 4.75 -1.21 0.85
CA ARG A 74 6.18 -1.49 0.71
C ARG A 74 7.00 -0.23 0.38
N THR A 75 7.20 0.04 -0.89
CA THR A 75 8.09 1.10 -1.38
C THR A 75 7.37 2.24 -2.08
N THR A 76 6.06 2.16 -2.22
CA THR A 76 5.29 3.17 -2.95
C THR A 76 4.04 3.59 -2.20
N ASP A 77 3.62 4.80 -2.42
CA ASP A 77 2.36 5.31 -1.93
C ASP A 77 1.43 5.63 -3.10
N VAL A 78 0.13 5.49 -2.87
CA VAL A 78 -0.88 5.75 -3.88
C VAL A 78 -2.16 6.24 -3.21
N THR A 79 -2.84 7.16 -3.85
CA THR A 79 -4.15 7.62 -3.40
C THR A 79 -5.19 6.57 -3.71
N GLY A 80 -6.04 6.27 -2.75
CA GLY A 80 -7.14 5.33 -2.93
C GLY A 80 -8.41 5.85 -2.29
N GLU A 81 -9.54 5.35 -2.77
CA GLU A 81 -10.85 5.68 -2.24
C GLU A 81 -11.36 4.53 -1.38
N VAL A 82 -11.81 4.84 -0.18
CA VAL A 82 -12.36 3.86 0.76
C VAL A 82 -13.86 3.74 0.53
N GLU A 83 -14.33 2.49 0.35
CA GLU A 83 -15.75 2.18 0.29
C GLU A 83 -16.11 1.34 1.50
N LEU A 84 -16.94 1.89 2.39
CA LEU A 84 -17.38 1.18 3.58
C LEU A 84 -18.47 0.17 3.23
N PRO A 85 -18.55 -0.97 3.94
CA PRO A 85 -19.58 -1.96 3.66
C PRO A 85 -20.98 -1.43 3.98
N ALA A 86 -22.00 -2.06 3.39
CA ALA A 86 -23.38 -1.71 3.62
C ALA A 86 -23.71 -1.77 5.12
N GLY A 87 -24.38 -0.74 5.61
CA GLY A 87 -24.72 -0.61 7.03
C GLY A 87 -23.66 0.10 7.87
N THR A 88 -22.48 0.38 7.30
CA THR A 88 -21.42 1.13 7.97
C THR A 88 -21.33 2.52 7.32
N GLU A 89 -21.57 3.56 8.09
CA GLU A 89 -21.55 4.94 7.59
C GLU A 89 -20.20 5.61 7.82
N MET A 90 -19.51 5.23 8.89
CA MET A 90 -18.24 5.85 9.27
C MET A 90 -17.38 4.87 10.06
N VAL A 91 -16.09 5.19 10.14
CA VAL A 91 -15.13 4.47 10.97
C VAL A 91 -14.53 5.46 11.97
N MET A 92 -14.65 5.11 13.26
CA MET A 92 -14.15 5.95 14.34
C MET A 92 -12.66 5.67 14.60
N PRO A 93 -11.88 6.70 15.02
CA PRO A 93 -10.52 6.45 15.48
C PRO A 93 -10.49 5.42 16.62
N GLY A 94 -9.58 4.47 16.50
CA GLY A 94 -9.46 3.37 17.47
C GLY A 94 -10.24 2.13 17.10
N ASP A 95 -10.99 2.16 16.02
CA ASP A 95 -11.77 1.00 15.57
C ASP A 95 -11.01 0.18 14.53
N ASP A 96 -11.25 -1.14 14.57
CA ASP A 96 -10.91 -2.02 13.45
C ASP A 96 -12.08 -2.05 12.49
N ALA A 97 -11.80 -1.96 11.20
CA ALA A 97 -12.84 -1.98 10.19
C ALA A 97 -12.41 -2.78 8.96
N LYS A 98 -13.40 -3.40 8.32
CA LYS A 98 -13.22 -4.01 7.01
C LYS A 98 -13.86 -3.10 5.97
N PHE A 99 -13.15 -2.84 4.90
CA PHE A 99 -13.65 -1.99 3.83
C PHE A 99 -12.99 -2.36 2.50
N THR A 100 -13.56 -1.85 1.43
CA THR A 100 -13.01 -2.02 0.09
C THR A 100 -12.24 -0.76 -0.29
N VAL A 101 -11.10 -0.93 -0.91
CA VAL A 101 -10.26 0.19 -1.37
C VAL A 101 -10.11 0.12 -2.88
N LYS A 102 -10.30 1.26 -3.53
CA LYS A 102 -10.07 1.40 -4.96
C LYS A 102 -8.93 2.39 -5.17
N LEU A 103 -7.82 1.92 -5.72
CA LEU A 103 -6.64 2.74 -5.97
C LEU A 103 -6.73 3.44 -7.32
N ILE A 104 -6.13 4.63 -7.41
CA ILE A 104 -6.10 5.37 -8.68
C ILE A 104 -5.06 4.81 -9.66
N THR A 105 -4.09 4.05 -9.15
CA THR A 105 -3.02 3.46 -9.96
C THR A 105 -2.81 2.01 -9.53
N PRO A 106 -2.59 1.08 -10.47
CA PRO A 106 -2.31 -0.31 -10.10
C PRO A 106 -1.02 -0.43 -9.29
N ILE A 107 -1.06 -1.24 -8.23
CA ILE A 107 0.07 -1.46 -7.33
C ILE A 107 0.30 -2.97 -7.19
N ALA A 108 1.55 -3.37 -7.20
CA ALA A 108 1.93 -4.77 -6.94
C ALA A 108 1.55 -5.15 -5.52
N MET A 109 0.67 -6.12 -5.37
CA MET A 109 0.21 -6.56 -4.05
C MET A 109 -0.18 -8.02 -4.07
N ALA A 110 -0.23 -8.62 -2.89
CA ALA A 110 -0.72 -9.97 -2.67
C ALA A 110 -1.64 -9.96 -1.45
N GLU A 111 -2.43 -11.03 -1.28
CA GLU A 111 -3.22 -11.19 -0.07
C GLU A 111 -2.29 -11.22 1.15
N GLN A 112 -2.76 -10.69 2.27
CA GLN A 112 -2.03 -10.57 3.53
C GLN A 112 -0.87 -9.58 3.51
N LEU A 113 -0.78 -8.74 2.49
CA LEU A 113 0.20 -7.66 2.45
C LEU A 113 -0.21 -6.57 3.42
N ASN A 114 0.73 -6.16 4.27
CA ASN A 114 0.50 -5.05 5.19
C ASN A 114 0.67 -3.71 4.47
N PHE A 115 -0.14 -2.73 4.87
CA PHE A 115 -0.02 -1.38 4.35
C PHE A 115 -0.31 -0.36 5.46
N ALA A 116 0.11 0.88 5.22
CA ALA A 116 -0.19 2.00 6.12
C ALA A 116 -1.14 2.97 5.42
N ILE A 117 -2.00 3.59 6.20
CA ILE A 117 -2.88 4.66 5.73
C ILE A 117 -2.30 5.97 6.23
N ARG A 118 -2.05 6.90 5.32
CA ARG A 118 -1.41 8.19 5.65
C ARG A 118 -2.26 9.35 5.16
N GLU A 119 -2.25 10.42 5.93
CA GLU A 119 -2.94 11.66 5.61
C GLU A 119 -2.06 12.83 6.02
N GLY A 120 -1.74 13.70 5.05
CA GLY A 120 -0.92 14.87 5.29
C GLY A 120 0.47 14.56 5.87
N GLY A 121 1.08 13.44 5.45
CA GLY A 121 2.40 13.05 5.93
C GLY A 121 2.40 12.30 7.25
N ARG A 122 1.23 12.06 7.85
CA ARG A 122 1.11 11.31 9.11
C ARG A 122 0.43 9.97 8.86
N THR A 123 0.86 8.95 9.57
CA THR A 123 0.19 7.65 9.56
C THR A 123 -1.07 7.73 10.43
N VAL A 124 -2.22 7.45 9.83
CA VAL A 124 -3.51 7.50 10.55
C VAL A 124 -4.12 6.11 10.72
N GLY A 125 -3.51 5.10 10.12
CA GLY A 125 -3.99 3.74 10.27
C GLY A 125 -3.02 2.74 9.67
N ALA A 126 -3.27 1.48 9.94
CA ALA A 126 -2.50 0.38 9.37
C ALA A 126 -3.44 -0.80 9.13
N GLY A 127 -3.19 -1.54 8.07
CA GLY A 127 -4.05 -2.64 7.73
C GLY A 127 -3.37 -3.74 6.95
N VAL A 128 -4.17 -4.72 6.57
CA VAL A 128 -3.72 -5.86 5.80
C VAL A 128 -4.73 -6.12 4.67
N VAL A 129 -4.21 -6.48 3.51
CA VAL A 129 -5.04 -6.88 2.37
C VAL A 129 -5.62 -8.26 2.68
N THR A 130 -6.95 -8.35 2.76
CA THR A 130 -7.63 -9.63 3.06
C THR A 130 -8.04 -10.37 1.79
N LYS A 131 -8.41 -9.63 0.74
CA LYS A 131 -8.82 -10.22 -0.53
C LYS A 131 -8.56 -9.24 -1.66
N ILE A 132 -8.08 -9.75 -2.78
CA ILE A 132 -7.88 -8.95 -4.00
C ILE A 132 -9.08 -9.14 -4.91
N ILE A 133 -9.64 -8.04 -5.41
CA ILE A 133 -10.84 -8.05 -6.26
C ILE A 133 -10.46 -7.84 -7.73
N GLU A 134 -9.61 -6.83 -8.00
CA GLU A 134 -9.18 -6.50 -9.37
C GLU A 134 -7.69 -6.21 -9.45
#